data_a54fafa3df03b9a014c6ae4ddc7c00e4
#
_entry.id   a54fafa3df03b9a014c6ae4ddc7c00e4
#
_cell.length_a   1.000
_cell.length_b   1.000
_cell.length_c   1.000
_cell.angle_alpha   90.00
_cell.angle_beta   90.00
_cell.angle_gamma   90.00
#
_symmetry.space_group_name_H-M   'P 1'
#
loop_
_entity.id
_entity.type
_entity.pdbx_description
1 polymer ?
#
loop_
_entity_poly.entity_id
_entity_poly.type
_entity_poly.pdbx_seq_one_letter_code
_entity_poly.pdbx_strand_id
1 'polypeptide(L)'
;LYRETLDEYLASYDEHTAKIERFDKRIEELSSQERYCEKVKKLGCFLGIRTHTALSLIVETGDFERFAKGNIYAAYLGLAPGERSSSDNINRLGITKAGNSHLRRLLIEAAGGICKGAVGHKSKDLRQRQKDNTAEVIAYADKANTRLRSRYYRFLRHGKRRNVAVAA
;
A
#
# COMPACT_ATOMS: atom_id res chain seq x y z
N LEU A 1 30.95 -31.00 -3.81
CA LEU A 1 30.02 -30.32 -4.75
C LEU A 1 28.72 -29.86 -4.06
N TYR A 2 27.88 -30.76 -3.53
CA TYR A 2 26.61 -30.36 -2.87
C TYR A 2 26.80 -29.45 -1.66
N ARG A 3 27.84 -29.69 -0.86
CA ARG A 3 28.17 -28.87 0.32
C ARG A 3 28.63 -27.48 -0.10
N GLU A 4 29.52 -27.39 -1.07
CA GLU A 4 29.98 -26.11 -1.65
C GLU A 4 28.81 -25.29 -2.20
N THR A 5 27.91 -25.95 -2.96
CA THR A 5 26.70 -25.28 -3.48
C THR A 5 25.78 -24.78 -2.36
N LEU A 6 25.62 -25.55 -1.28
CA LEU A 6 24.84 -25.11 -0.12
C LEU A 6 25.50 -23.90 0.58
N ASP A 7 26.82 -23.96 0.77
CA ASP A 7 27.57 -22.87 1.41
C ASP A 7 27.45 -21.57 0.60
N GLU A 8 27.47 -21.62 -0.74
CA GLU A 8 27.24 -20.48 -1.62
C GLU A 8 25.82 -19.92 -1.50
N TYR A 9 24.80 -20.79 -1.41
CA TYR A 9 23.41 -20.32 -1.18
C TYR A 9 23.25 -19.65 0.17
N LEU A 10 23.87 -20.18 1.22
CA LEU A 10 23.84 -19.59 2.57
C LEU A 10 24.55 -18.25 2.58
N ALA A 11 25.73 -18.15 1.98
CA ALA A 11 26.46 -16.88 1.85
C ALA A 11 25.64 -15.82 1.10
N SER A 12 25.02 -16.19 -0.02
CA SER A 12 24.12 -15.31 -0.77
C SER A 12 22.91 -14.87 0.06
N TYR A 13 22.31 -15.77 0.83
CA TYR A 13 21.20 -15.45 1.72
C TYR A 13 21.61 -14.42 2.80
N ASP A 14 22.75 -14.64 3.44
CA ASP A 14 23.28 -13.76 4.49
C ASP A 14 23.60 -12.37 3.93
N GLU A 15 24.23 -12.30 2.75
CA GLU A 15 24.51 -11.04 2.06
C GLU A 15 23.22 -10.26 1.74
N HIS A 16 22.20 -10.93 1.21
CA HIS A 16 20.93 -10.30 0.90
C HIS A 16 20.19 -9.83 2.15
N THR A 17 20.26 -10.61 3.23
CA THR A 17 19.67 -10.25 4.52
C THR A 17 20.32 -9.00 5.10
N ALA A 18 21.65 -8.95 5.15
CA ALA A 18 22.39 -7.78 5.60
C ALA A 18 22.11 -6.53 4.72
N LYS A 19 21.93 -6.73 3.41
CA LYS A 19 21.59 -5.66 2.49
C LYS A 19 20.18 -5.10 2.75
N ILE A 20 19.20 -5.97 3.02
CA ILE A 20 17.83 -5.57 3.39
C ILE A 20 17.86 -4.76 4.69
N GLU A 21 18.51 -5.23 5.74
CA GLU A 21 18.64 -4.52 7.03
C GLU A 21 19.25 -3.13 6.87
N ARG A 22 20.30 -3.03 6.04
CA ARG A 22 20.93 -1.73 5.73
C ARG A 22 19.98 -0.78 5.02
N PHE A 23 19.18 -1.28 4.08
CA PHE A 23 18.20 -0.45 3.39
C PHE A 23 17.03 -0.05 4.30
N ASP A 24 16.54 -0.95 5.12
CA ASP A 24 15.47 -0.66 6.08
C ASP A 24 15.91 0.44 7.05
N LYS A 25 17.13 0.33 7.59
CA LYS A 25 17.71 1.39 8.43
C LYS A 25 17.80 2.73 7.68
N ARG A 26 18.25 2.71 6.43
CA ARG A 26 18.34 3.92 5.62
C ARG A 26 16.98 4.55 5.32
N ILE A 27 15.96 3.74 5.09
CA ILE A 27 14.57 4.18 4.89
C ILE A 27 14.03 4.86 6.15
N GLU A 28 14.30 4.30 7.34
CA GLU A 28 13.92 4.89 8.62
C GLU A 28 14.59 6.25 8.84
N GLU A 29 15.91 6.35 8.58
CA GLU A 29 16.65 7.60 8.66
C GLU A 29 16.07 8.67 7.72
N LEU A 30 15.79 8.32 6.47
CA LEU A 30 15.21 9.23 5.48
C LEU A 30 13.81 9.66 5.90
N SER A 31 12.99 8.74 6.37
CA SER A 31 11.61 9.02 6.79
C SER A 31 11.53 9.98 7.98
N SER A 32 12.59 10.04 8.79
CA SER A 32 12.71 10.91 9.96
C SER A 32 13.17 12.33 9.60
N GLN A 33 13.61 12.58 8.38
CA GLN A 33 14.00 13.92 7.95
C GLN A 33 12.78 14.87 7.92
N GLU A 34 13.00 16.14 8.24
CA GLU A 34 11.96 17.17 8.29
C GLU A 34 11.08 17.20 7.02
N ARG A 35 11.71 17.03 5.86
CA ARG A 35 11.03 16.99 4.56
C ARG A 35 9.94 15.92 4.43
N TYR A 36 10.09 14.79 5.12
CA TYR A 36 9.22 13.61 4.94
C TYR A 36 8.45 13.22 6.19
N CYS A 37 8.99 13.52 7.38
CA CYS A 37 8.52 13.03 8.67
C CYS A 37 7.01 13.23 8.88
N GLU A 38 6.50 14.43 8.65
CA GLU A 38 5.09 14.75 8.83
C GLU A 38 4.19 13.95 7.88
N LYS A 39 4.55 13.91 6.60
CA LYS A 39 3.79 13.17 5.58
C LYS A 39 3.79 11.66 5.84
N VAL A 40 4.95 11.11 6.23
CA VAL A 40 5.10 9.69 6.58
C VAL A 40 4.23 9.34 7.80
N LYS A 41 4.22 10.17 8.84
CA LYS A 41 3.36 9.98 10.03
C LYS A 41 1.88 9.98 9.65
N LYS A 42 1.43 10.94 8.85
CA LYS A 42 0.04 11.03 8.38
C LYS A 42 -0.36 9.79 7.57
N LEU A 43 0.44 9.36 6.61
CA LEU A 43 0.19 8.15 5.83
C LEU A 43 0.24 6.88 6.70
N GLY A 44 1.10 6.85 7.70
CA GLY A 44 1.19 5.76 8.67
C GLY A 44 -0.07 5.54 9.52
N CYS A 45 -1.02 6.50 9.53
CA CYS A 45 -2.32 6.32 10.18
C CYS A 45 -3.23 5.32 9.46
N PHE A 46 -2.95 4.99 8.22
CA PHE A 46 -3.75 4.06 7.44
C PHE A 46 -3.28 2.61 7.64
N LEU A 47 -4.23 1.69 7.69
CA LEU A 47 -3.92 0.26 7.73
C LEU A 47 -3.17 -0.18 6.48
N GLY A 48 -2.16 -1.04 6.69
CA GLY A 48 -1.35 -1.57 5.60
C GLY A 48 -0.23 -0.63 5.13
N ILE A 49 -0.27 0.66 5.49
CA ILE A 49 0.78 1.62 5.13
C ILE A 49 1.74 1.76 6.31
N ARG A 50 2.99 1.36 6.09
CA ARG A 50 4.11 1.54 7.02
C ARG A 50 5.16 2.48 6.42
N THR A 51 6.25 2.73 7.15
CA THR A 51 7.31 3.67 6.79
C THR A 51 7.78 3.53 5.35
N HIS A 52 8.16 2.32 4.93
CA HIS A 52 8.62 2.05 3.56
C HIS A 52 7.56 2.44 2.51
N THR A 53 6.33 1.95 2.66
CA THR A 53 5.25 2.26 1.72
C THR A 53 4.92 3.75 1.71
N ALA A 54 4.87 4.39 2.88
CA ALA A 54 4.60 5.82 2.99
C ALA A 54 5.69 6.66 2.31
N LEU A 55 6.96 6.35 2.57
CA LEU A 55 8.09 7.06 1.96
C LEU A 55 8.12 6.89 0.44
N SER A 56 7.92 5.64 -0.05
CA SER A 56 7.85 5.37 -1.50
C SER A 56 6.71 6.14 -2.17
N LEU A 57 5.51 6.16 -1.55
CA LEU A 57 4.39 6.96 -2.06
C LEU A 57 4.74 8.44 -2.16
N ILE A 58 5.42 9.00 -1.16
CA ILE A 58 5.79 10.43 -1.14
C ILE A 58 6.83 10.73 -2.20
N VAL A 59 7.90 9.94 -2.25
CA VAL A 59 9.05 10.20 -3.13
C VAL A 59 8.69 10.02 -4.61
N GLU A 60 7.98 8.93 -4.94
CA GLU A 60 7.67 8.60 -6.34
C GLU A 60 6.44 9.36 -6.88
N THR A 61 5.54 9.80 -6.00
CA THR A 61 4.42 10.66 -6.41
C THR A 61 4.84 12.11 -6.55
N GLY A 62 5.73 12.58 -5.66
CA GLY A 62 6.16 13.98 -5.58
C GLY A 62 5.04 14.85 -5.03
N ASP A 63 4.40 15.63 -5.89
CA ASP A 63 3.31 16.52 -5.51
C ASP A 63 1.95 15.81 -5.66
N PHE A 64 1.23 15.66 -4.55
CA PHE A 64 -0.13 15.09 -4.52
C PHE A 64 -1.21 16.11 -4.92
N GLU A 65 -0.94 17.43 -4.83
CA GLU A 65 -1.93 18.47 -5.12
C GLU A 65 -2.27 18.53 -6.61
N ARG A 66 -1.39 18.01 -7.47
CA ARG A 66 -1.68 17.84 -8.91
C ARG A 66 -2.84 16.89 -9.21
N PHE A 67 -3.29 16.12 -8.22
CA PHE A 67 -4.42 15.19 -8.36
C PHE A 67 -5.66 15.74 -7.66
N ALA A 68 -6.53 16.37 -8.40
CA ALA A 68 -7.77 16.96 -7.86
C ALA A 68 -8.69 15.92 -7.17
N LYS A 69 -8.59 14.63 -7.55
CA LYS A 69 -9.44 13.54 -7.02
C LYS A 69 -8.67 12.23 -6.96
N GLY A 70 -9.03 11.35 -6.01
CA GLY A 70 -8.39 10.05 -5.84
C GLY A 70 -8.49 9.11 -7.06
N ASN A 71 -9.53 9.22 -7.88
CA ASN A 71 -9.65 8.43 -9.10
C ASN A 71 -8.62 8.85 -10.16
N ILE A 72 -8.22 10.12 -10.22
CA ILE A 72 -7.15 10.60 -11.11
C ILE A 72 -5.82 10.00 -10.66
N TYR A 73 -5.56 9.98 -9.35
CA TYR A 73 -4.37 9.31 -8.81
C TYR A 73 -4.38 7.80 -9.07
N ALA A 74 -5.53 7.14 -8.93
CA ALA A 74 -5.68 5.73 -9.29
C ALA A 74 -5.40 5.47 -10.78
N ALA A 75 -5.83 6.37 -11.68
CA ALA A 75 -5.51 6.28 -13.10
C ALA A 75 -4.02 6.48 -13.37
N TYR A 76 -3.37 7.45 -12.70
CA TYR A 76 -1.92 7.66 -12.76
C TYR A 76 -1.12 6.42 -12.34
N LEU A 77 -1.61 5.66 -11.37
CA LEU A 77 -1.01 4.40 -10.93
C LEU A 77 -1.38 3.20 -11.82
N GLY A 78 -2.25 3.39 -12.81
CA GLY A 78 -2.75 2.31 -13.67
C GLY A 78 -3.69 1.34 -12.97
N LEU A 79 -4.37 1.80 -11.90
CA LEU A 79 -5.40 1.07 -11.17
C LEU A 79 -6.81 1.33 -11.71
N ALA A 80 -6.97 2.29 -12.62
CA ALA A 80 -8.25 2.53 -13.26
C ALA A 80 -8.63 1.35 -14.17
N PRO A 81 -9.91 0.97 -14.22
CA PRO A 81 -10.39 -0.05 -15.15
C PRO A 81 -10.21 0.44 -16.59
N GLY A 82 -9.72 -0.44 -17.46
CA GLY A 82 -9.72 -0.21 -18.89
C GLY A 82 -11.11 -0.47 -19.47
N GLU A 83 -11.44 0.21 -20.55
CA GLU A 83 -12.65 -0.01 -21.29
C GLU A 83 -12.36 -0.02 -22.78
N ARG A 84 -12.97 -0.95 -23.50
CA ARG A 84 -12.94 -1.04 -24.96
C ARG A 84 -14.37 -1.20 -25.46
N SER A 85 -15.10 -0.10 -25.38
CA SER A 85 -16.50 -0.06 -25.79
C SER A 85 -16.66 0.58 -27.17
N SER A 86 -17.64 0.10 -27.94
CA SER A 86 -18.05 0.69 -29.20
C SER A 86 -19.57 0.78 -29.23
N SER A 87 -20.11 2.00 -29.39
CA SER A 87 -21.54 2.23 -29.42
C SER A 87 -22.27 1.55 -28.24
N ASP A 88 -23.15 0.62 -28.51
CA ASP A 88 -23.96 -0.07 -27.50
C ASP A 88 -23.26 -1.25 -26.81
N ASN A 89 -22.06 -1.62 -27.28
CA ASN A 89 -21.33 -2.76 -26.73
C ASN A 89 -20.29 -2.31 -25.71
N ILE A 90 -20.62 -2.44 -24.41
CA ILE A 90 -19.74 -2.08 -23.31
C ILE A 90 -18.84 -3.26 -22.93
N ASN A 91 -17.56 -3.18 -23.26
CA ASN A 91 -16.55 -4.17 -22.88
C ASN A 91 -15.59 -3.60 -21.81
N ARG A 92 -15.82 -4.00 -20.57
CA ARG A 92 -14.98 -3.61 -19.43
C ARG A 92 -13.80 -4.56 -19.31
N LEU A 93 -12.61 -3.99 -19.37
CA LEU A 93 -11.35 -4.70 -19.20
C LEU A 93 -10.90 -4.69 -17.74
N GLY A 94 -9.79 -5.38 -17.43
CA GLY A 94 -9.09 -5.25 -16.16
C GLY A 94 -8.46 -3.85 -15.99
N ILE A 95 -7.62 -3.68 -14.97
CA ILE A 95 -6.89 -2.42 -14.78
C ILE A 95 -5.94 -2.15 -15.94
N THR A 96 -5.75 -0.87 -16.27
CA THR A 96 -4.92 -0.44 -17.40
C THR A 96 -3.46 -0.84 -17.28
N LYS A 97 -2.95 -0.96 -16.04
CA LYS A 97 -1.52 -1.20 -15.71
C LYS A 97 -0.56 -0.13 -16.27
N ALA A 98 -1.07 0.94 -16.84
CA ALA A 98 -0.29 2.09 -17.23
C ALA A 98 0.21 2.84 -15.97
N GLY A 99 1.41 3.42 -16.01
CA GLY A 99 1.95 4.18 -14.90
C GLY A 99 2.83 3.36 -13.94
N ASN A 100 3.04 3.88 -12.72
CA ASN A 100 4.04 3.37 -11.79
C ASN A 100 3.71 1.97 -11.25
N SER A 101 4.43 0.97 -11.73
CA SER A 101 4.23 -0.43 -11.34
C SER A 101 4.67 -0.72 -9.90
N HIS A 102 5.69 -0.01 -9.41
CA HIS A 102 6.20 -0.18 -8.04
C HIS A 102 5.16 0.30 -7.02
N LEU A 103 4.66 1.53 -7.16
CA LEU A 103 3.62 2.06 -6.27
C LEU A 103 2.33 1.23 -6.34
N ARG A 104 1.95 0.76 -7.54
CA ARG A 104 0.79 -0.13 -7.69
C ARG A 104 0.95 -1.42 -6.89
N ARG A 105 2.14 -2.06 -6.94
CA ARG A 105 2.45 -3.25 -6.14
C ARG A 105 2.36 -2.96 -4.64
N LEU A 106 3.00 -1.88 -4.17
CA LEU A 106 2.97 -1.49 -2.75
C LEU A 106 1.55 -1.24 -2.24
N LEU A 107 0.68 -0.62 -3.04
CA LEU A 107 -0.72 -0.41 -2.65
C LEU A 107 -1.53 -1.70 -2.60
N ILE A 108 -1.27 -2.66 -3.49
CA ILE A 108 -1.91 -3.98 -3.44
C ILE A 108 -1.46 -4.74 -2.19
N GLU A 109 -0.18 -4.68 -1.85
CA GLU A 109 0.36 -5.27 -0.62
C GLU A 109 -0.24 -4.61 0.64
N ALA A 110 -0.35 -3.27 0.64
CA ALA A 110 -1.00 -2.52 1.71
C ALA A 110 -2.48 -2.92 1.88
N ALA A 111 -3.20 -3.12 0.78
CA ALA A 111 -4.58 -3.60 0.79
C ALA A 111 -4.69 -4.99 1.46
N GLY A 112 -3.71 -5.87 1.28
CA GLY A 112 -3.62 -7.14 2.01
C GLY A 112 -3.58 -6.96 3.53
N GLY A 113 -2.95 -5.89 4.02
CA GLY A 113 -2.94 -5.50 5.43
C GLY A 113 -4.31 -5.02 5.93
N ILE A 114 -5.05 -4.28 5.10
CA ILE A 114 -6.41 -3.80 5.41
C ILE A 114 -7.37 -4.99 5.60
N CYS A 115 -7.20 -6.05 4.82
CA CYS A 115 -8.06 -7.23 4.82
C CYS A 115 -7.89 -8.14 6.06
N LYS A 116 -6.95 -7.85 6.95
CA LYS A 116 -6.73 -8.59 8.19
C LYS A 116 -7.49 -7.95 9.36
N GLY A 117 -8.23 -8.76 10.12
CA GLY A 117 -8.97 -8.33 11.32
C GLY A 117 -10.36 -7.79 11.05
N ALA A 118 -11.13 -7.58 12.12
CA ALA A 118 -12.54 -7.16 12.07
C ALA A 118 -12.69 -5.69 11.67
N VAL A 119 -13.88 -5.35 11.16
CA VAL A 119 -14.26 -3.95 10.86
C VAL A 119 -14.20 -3.13 12.15
N GLY A 120 -13.59 -1.94 12.10
CA GLY A 120 -13.42 -1.06 13.26
C GLY A 120 -12.28 -1.46 14.21
N HIS A 121 -11.72 -2.67 14.10
CA HIS A 121 -10.63 -3.08 14.98
C HIS A 121 -9.31 -2.37 14.63
N LYS A 122 -8.67 -1.80 15.65
CA LYS A 122 -7.33 -1.22 15.58
C LYS A 122 -6.34 -2.09 16.36
N SER A 123 -5.27 -2.51 15.71
CA SER A 123 -4.16 -3.18 16.39
C SER A 123 -3.42 -2.24 17.33
N LYS A 124 -2.66 -2.79 18.27
CA LYS A 124 -1.78 -2.01 19.17
C LYS A 124 -0.76 -1.19 18.36
N ASP A 125 -0.19 -1.78 17.33
CA ASP A 125 0.75 -1.13 16.41
C ASP A 125 0.12 0.08 15.68
N LEU A 126 -1.11 -0.05 15.17
CA LEU A 126 -1.80 1.08 14.52
C LEU A 126 -2.08 2.22 15.51
N ARG A 127 -2.53 1.90 16.72
CA ARG A 127 -2.77 2.92 17.75
C ARG A 127 -1.49 3.69 18.10
N GLN A 128 -0.36 2.99 18.20
CA GLN A 128 0.93 3.61 18.46
C GLN A 128 1.34 4.57 17.34
N ARG A 129 1.18 4.16 16.07
CA ARG A 129 1.50 5.02 14.92
C ARG A 129 0.58 6.24 14.79
N GLN A 130 -0.65 6.15 15.28
CA GLN A 130 -1.61 7.26 15.28
C GLN A 130 -1.37 8.26 16.41
N LYS A 131 -0.69 7.88 17.48
CA LYS A 131 -0.61 8.65 18.74
C LYS A 131 -0.14 10.10 18.57
N ASP A 132 0.82 10.33 17.66
CA ASP A 132 1.44 11.65 17.47
C ASP A 132 0.80 12.46 16.32
N ASN A 133 -0.39 12.05 15.86
CA ASN A 133 -1.11 12.72 14.79
C ASN A 133 -2.33 13.49 15.34
N THR A 134 -2.81 14.46 14.56
CA THR A 134 -4.00 15.23 14.93
C THR A 134 -5.25 14.37 14.91
N ALA A 135 -6.24 14.72 15.74
CA ALA A 135 -7.52 14.01 15.81
C ALA A 135 -8.22 13.91 14.44
N GLU A 136 -8.10 14.95 13.61
CA GLU A 136 -8.68 14.97 12.26
C GLU A 136 -8.05 13.91 11.34
N VAL A 137 -6.72 13.82 11.31
CA VAL A 137 -6.00 12.82 10.51
C VAL A 137 -6.35 11.42 10.97
N ILE A 138 -6.41 11.18 12.27
CA ILE A 138 -6.78 9.89 12.84
C ILE A 138 -8.22 9.53 12.45
N ALA A 139 -9.17 10.45 12.62
CA ALA A 139 -10.58 10.22 12.27
C ALA A 139 -10.76 9.93 10.78
N TYR A 140 -10.05 10.66 9.91
CA TYR A 140 -10.07 10.44 8.48
C TYR A 140 -9.52 9.04 8.10
N ALA A 141 -8.38 8.66 8.67
CA ALA A 141 -7.78 7.34 8.45
C ALA A 141 -8.69 6.20 8.95
N ASP A 142 -9.29 6.36 10.13
CA ASP A 142 -10.21 5.38 10.70
C ASP A 142 -11.47 5.19 9.85
N LYS A 143 -12.05 6.29 9.36
CA LYS A 143 -13.18 6.24 8.42
C LYS A 143 -12.80 5.49 7.15
N ALA A 144 -11.63 5.76 6.58
CA ALA A 144 -11.13 5.07 5.40
C ALA A 144 -10.89 3.56 5.68
N ASN A 145 -10.23 3.24 6.79
CA ASN A 145 -9.97 1.85 7.20
C ASN A 145 -11.26 1.05 7.40
N THR A 146 -12.25 1.64 8.05
CA THR A 146 -13.57 1.03 8.27
C THR A 146 -14.29 0.79 6.95
N ARG A 147 -14.30 1.79 6.06
CA ARG A 147 -14.93 1.72 4.74
C ARG A 147 -14.32 0.62 3.89
N LEU A 148 -12.99 0.56 3.81
CA LEU A 148 -12.27 -0.42 3.00
C LEU A 148 -12.47 -1.85 3.52
N ARG A 149 -12.40 -2.07 4.83
CA ARG A 149 -12.70 -3.38 5.43
C ARG A 149 -14.14 -3.82 5.21
N SER A 150 -15.09 -2.92 5.39
CA SER A 150 -16.51 -3.21 5.14
C SER A 150 -16.75 -3.60 3.69
N ARG A 151 -16.09 -2.91 2.74
CA ARG A 151 -16.14 -3.24 1.32
C ARG A 151 -15.55 -4.61 1.03
N TYR A 152 -14.38 -4.91 1.59
CA TYR A 152 -13.73 -6.22 1.46
C TYR A 152 -14.65 -7.36 1.93
N TYR A 153 -15.18 -7.28 3.16
CA TYR A 153 -16.08 -8.32 3.68
C TYR A 153 -17.41 -8.41 2.92
N ARG A 154 -17.89 -7.30 2.39
CA ARG A 154 -19.05 -7.32 1.49
C ARG A 154 -18.77 -8.15 0.24
N PHE A 155 -17.62 -7.98 -0.39
CA PHE A 155 -17.24 -8.79 -1.55
C PHE A 155 -17.14 -10.28 -1.23
N LEU A 156 -16.57 -10.64 -0.09
CA LEU A 156 -16.49 -12.03 0.35
C LEU A 156 -17.88 -12.64 0.57
N ARG A 157 -18.79 -11.89 1.20
CA ARG A 157 -20.18 -12.33 1.39
C ARG A 157 -20.93 -12.53 0.08
N HIS A 158 -20.58 -11.81 -0.96
CA HIS A 158 -21.10 -11.98 -2.32
C HIS A 158 -20.33 -13.04 -3.14
N GLY A 159 -19.57 -13.91 -2.50
CA GLY A 159 -18.88 -15.03 -3.14
C GLY A 159 -17.65 -14.66 -3.97
N LYS A 160 -17.12 -13.44 -3.86
CA LYS A 160 -15.89 -13.08 -4.55
C LYS A 160 -14.69 -13.76 -3.92
N ARG A 161 -13.76 -14.26 -4.74
CA ARG A 161 -12.50 -14.82 -4.25
C ARG A 161 -11.68 -13.76 -3.52
N ARG A 162 -10.92 -14.17 -2.50
CA ARG A 162 -10.14 -13.27 -1.65
C ARG A 162 -9.22 -12.32 -2.44
N ASN A 163 -8.48 -12.83 -3.41
CA ASN A 163 -7.58 -12.01 -4.24
C ASN A 163 -8.33 -10.95 -5.06
N VAL A 164 -9.52 -11.30 -5.58
CA VAL A 164 -10.39 -10.34 -6.28
C VAL A 164 -10.91 -9.26 -5.32
N ALA A 165 -11.32 -9.66 -4.11
CA ALA A 165 -11.80 -8.71 -3.10
C ALA A 165 -10.70 -7.76 -2.57
N VAL A 166 -9.43 -8.21 -2.54
CA VAL A 166 -8.27 -7.37 -2.18
C VAL A 166 -7.95 -6.37 -3.28
N ALA A 167 -8.05 -6.78 -4.56
CA ALA A 167 -7.72 -5.92 -5.69
C ALA A 167 -8.80 -4.88 -6.01
N ALA A 168 -10.04 -5.06 -5.51
CA ALA A 168 -11.22 -4.20 -5.78
C ALA A 168 -11.41 -3.11 -4.73
#